data_a1877fe590a3673d801e3787fd3e39d1
#
_entry.id   a1877fe590a3673d801e3787fd3e39d1
#
_cell.length_a   1.000
_cell.length_b   1.000
_cell.length_c   1.000
_cell.angle_alpha   90.00
_cell.angle_beta   90.00
_cell.angle_gamma   90.00
#
_symmetry.space_group_name_H-M   'P 1'
#
loop_
_entity.id
_entity.type
_entity.pdbx_description
1 polymer ?
#
loop_
_entity_poly.entity_id
_entity_poly.type
_entity_poly.pdbx_seq_one_letter_code
_entity_poly.pdbx_strand_id
1 'polypeptide(L)'
;MRKLTTPLTEEDVKSLHAGEHVLLSGVVYTARDAAHLRMMDLIRAGKPLPVELAGQVIYYAGPTPTPPGRPVGSIGPTTSTRMDSSTPALLQHGLRGMIGKGSRSPAVMAAMQEYPAVYFAAVGGAAALMAECVTSLEVICWDDLGPESVKRLTLKDLPLVVAADCYGQDAFTLGQKAYLEGQNEA
;
A
#
# COMPACT_ATOMS: atom_id res chain seq x y z
N MET A 1 -14.28 12.64 -4.08
CA MET A 1 -13.18 11.63 -4.06
C MET A 1 -12.91 11.14 -5.47
N ARG A 2 -11.64 11.11 -5.85
CA ARG A 2 -11.20 10.60 -7.16
C ARG A 2 -11.25 9.07 -7.18
N LYS A 3 -11.69 8.47 -8.29
CA LYS A 3 -11.66 7.02 -8.47
C LYS A 3 -10.38 6.60 -9.18
N LEU A 4 -9.77 5.54 -8.69
CA LEU A 4 -8.57 4.91 -9.25
C LEU A 4 -8.83 3.41 -9.44
N THR A 5 -8.21 2.85 -10.48
CA THR A 5 -8.31 1.42 -10.76
C THR A 5 -6.89 0.86 -10.97
N THR A 6 -6.58 -0.26 -10.31
CA THR A 6 -5.32 -0.98 -10.50
C THR A 6 -5.37 -1.86 -11.76
N PRO A 7 -4.23 -2.12 -12.42
CA PRO A 7 -2.89 -1.61 -12.14
C PRO A 7 -2.77 -0.11 -12.39
N LEU A 8 -1.92 0.59 -11.60
CA LEU A 8 -1.69 2.02 -11.75
C LEU A 8 -0.68 2.28 -12.86
N THR A 9 -0.99 3.23 -13.72
CA THR A 9 -0.02 3.76 -14.69
C THR A 9 0.90 4.79 -14.03
N GLU A 10 1.99 5.12 -14.68
CA GLU A 10 2.86 6.21 -14.23
C GLU A 10 2.14 7.56 -14.28
N GLU A 11 1.25 7.76 -15.25
CA GLU A 11 0.41 8.95 -15.36
C GLU A 11 -0.58 9.06 -14.19
N ASP A 12 -1.21 7.94 -13.79
CA ASP A 12 -2.06 7.92 -12.59
C ASP A 12 -1.28 8.38 -11.37
N VAL A 13 -0.08 7.81 -11.14
CA VAL A 13 0.75 8.15 -9.99
C VAL A 13 1.16 9.61 -10.01
N LYS A 14 1.65 10.12 -11.14
CA LYS A 14 2.07 11.53 -11.30
C LYS A 14 0.94 12.54 -11.15
N SER A 15 -0.30 12.10 -11.31
CA SER A 15 -1.47 12.96 -11.16
C SER A 15 -2.02 13.04 -9.73
N LEU A 16 -1.40 12.31 -8.78
CA LEU A 16 -1.81 12.25 -7.37
C LEU A 16 -0.92 13.14 -6.51
N HIS A 17 -1.54 13.85 -5.58
CA HIS A 17 -0.84 14.71 -4.63
C HIS A 17 -1.18 14.35 -3.18
N ALA A 18 -0.21 14.55 -2.28
CA ALA A 18 -0.38 14.27 -0.86
C ALA A 18 -1.57 15.05 -0.26
N GLY A 19 -2.39 14.35 0.52
CA GLY A 19 -3.63 14.87 1.09
C GLY A 19 -4.90 14.57 0.28
N GLU A 20 -4.78 14.13 -0.98
CA GLU A 20 -5.96 13.77 -1.77
C GLU A 20 -6.67 12.53 -1.22
N HIS A 21 -8.01 12.54 -1.28
CA HIS A 21 -8.86 11.39 -0.96
C HIS A 21 -9.25 10.65 -2.24
N VAL A 22 -9.04 9.33 -2.24
CA VAL A 22 -9.30 8.46 -3.39
C VAL A 22 -10.16 7.27 -3.02
N LEU A 23 -10.81 6.68 -4.01
CA LEU A 23 -11.49 5.38 -3.95
C LEU A 23 -10.75 4.43 -4.88
N LEU A 24 -10.09 3.41 -4.31
CA LEU A 24 -9.30 2.45 -5.07
C LEU A 24 -10.11 1.19 -5.35
N SER A 25 -10.15 0.79 -6.63
CA SER A 25 -10.76 -0.46 -7.09
C SER A 25 -9.76 -1.29 -7.90
N GLY A 26 -10.08 -2.57 -8.12
CA GLY A 26 -9.26 -3.48 -8.91
C GLY A 26 -8.41 -4.42 -8.05
N VAL A 27 -7.39 -5.03 -8.65
CA VAL A 27 -6.56 -6.03 -7.99
C VAL A 27 -5.45 -5.38 -7.19
N VAL A 28 -5.25 -5.84 -5.95
CA VAL A 28 -4.08 -5.53 -5.12
C VAL A 28 -3.53 -6.81 -4.51
N TYR A 29 -2.27 -6.79 -4.10
CA TYR A 29 -1.65 -7.92 -3.40
C TYR A 29 -1.43 -7.58 -1.94
N THR A 30 -1.65 -8.55 -1.03
CA THR A 30 -1.18 -8.38 0.35
C THR A 30 0.23 -8.91 0.48
N ALA A 31 1.08 -8.20 1.19
CA ALA A 31 2.37 -8.68 1.64
C ALA A 31 2.79 -7.90 2.88
N ARG A 32 3.33 -8.61 3.87
CA ARG A 32 3.86 -8.05 5.09
C ARG A 32 5.31 -8.50 5.30
N ASP A 33 5.80 -8.38 6.51
CA ASP A 33 7.19 -8.58 6.91
C ASP A 33 7.82 -9.86 6.34
N ALA A 34 7.22 -11.02 6.63
CA ALA A 34 7.77 -12.31 6.18
C ALA A 34 7.75 -12.47 4.65
N ALA A 35 6.68 -12.01 4.00
CA ALA A 35 6.59 -12.02 2.53
C ALA A 35 7.63 -11.09 1.90
N HIS A 36 7.84 -9.89 2.47
CA HIS A 36 8.87 -8.96 1.99
C HIS A 36 10.28 -9.55 2.12
N LEU A 37 10.60 -10.21 3.24
CA LEU A 37 11.89 -10.90 3.40
C LEU A 37 12.11 -11.94 2.30
N ARG A 38 11.11 -12.80 2.02
CA ARG A 38 11.21 -13.80 0.94
C ARG A 38 11.33 -13.18 -0.45
N MET A 39 10.62 -12.08 -0.72
CA MET A 39 10.80 -11.34 -1.98
C MET A 39 12.22 -10.80 -2.10
N MET A 40 12.79 -10.25 -1.03
CA MET A 40 14.18 -9.77 -1.03
C MET A 40 15.19 -10.89 -1.26
N ASP A 41 14.96 -12.08 -0.71
CA ASP A 41 15.82 -13.24 -0.95
C ASP A 41 15.76 -13.69 -2.42
N LEU A 42 14.59 -13.66 -3.04
CA LEU A 42 14.44 -13.94 -4.48
C LEU A 42 15.19 -12.91 -5.33
N ILE A 43 15.03 -11.61 -5.03
CA ILE A 43 15.73 -10.53 -5.75
C ILE A 43 17.24 -10.70 -5.63
N ARG A 44 17.78 -10.94 -4.44
CA ARG A 44 19.22 -11.17 -4.22
C ARG A 44 19.74 -12.41 -4.97
N ALA A 45 18.89 -13.43 -5.10
CA ALA A 45 19.23 -14.65 -5.83
C ALA A 45 19.02 -14.54 -7.36
N GLY A 46 18.59 -13.38 -7.87
CA GLY A 46 18.26 -13.19 -9.29
C GLY A 46 17.10 -14.05 -9.78
N LYS A 47 16.20 -14.46 -8.86
CA LYS A 47 15.03 -15.29 -9.16
C LYS A 47 13.79 -14.42 -9.40
N PRO A 48 12.84 -14.90 -10.22
CA PRO A 48 11.60 -14.16 -10.44
C PRO A 48 10.78 -14.03 -9.14
N LEU A 49 10.11 -12.89 -9.00
CA LEU A 49 9.12 -12.69 -7.94
C LEU A 49 7.86 -13.52 -8.21
N PRO A 50 7.10 -13.89 -7.17
CA PRO A 50 5.89 -14.70 -7.30
C PRO A 50 4.74 -13.97 -8.02
N VAL A 51 4.83 -12.64 -8.11
CA VAL A 51 3.88 -11.79 -8.81
C VAL A 51 4.65 -10.73 -9.62
N GLU A 52 4.13 -10.41 -10.81
CA GLU A 52 4.61 -9.26 -11.58
C GLU A 52 4.24 -7.97 -10.85
N LEU A 53 5.22 -7.11 -10.56
CA LEU A 53 5.00 -5.88 -9.78
C LEU A 53 4.68 -4.66 -10.63
N ALA A 54 4.86 -4.72 -11.95
CA ALA A 54 4.63 -3.57 -12.82
C ALA A 54 3.21 -3.01 -12.69
N GLY A 55 3.10 -1.77 -12.20
CA GLY A 55 1.82 -1.10 -11.97
C GLY A 55 1.04 -1.59 -10.76
N GLN A 56 1.52 -2.58 -10.02
CA GLN A 56 0.76 -3.17 -8.93
C GLN A 56 0.78 -2.33 -7.66
N VAL A 57 -0.16 -2.66 -6.78
CA VAL A 57 -0.30 -2.08 -5.44
C VAL A 57 -0.17 -3.19 -4.40
N ILE A 58 0.69 -2.98 -3.40
CA ILE A 58 0.79 -3.87 -2.23
C ILE A 58 0.07 -3.25 -1.04
N TYR A 59 -0.86 -4.01 -0.48
CA TYR A 59 -1.53 -3.68 0.78
C TYR A 59 -0.80 -4.39 1.93
N TYR A 60 -0.21 -3.61 2.82
CA TYR A 60 0.47 -4.10 4.02
C TYR A 60 -0.56 -4.56 5.04
N ALA A 61 -1.14 -5.71 4.81
CA ALA A 61 -2.19 -6.28 5.63
C ALA A 61 -2.05 -7.79 5.77
N GLY A 62 -2.57 -8.32 6.89
CA GLY A 62 -2.75 -9.74 7.11
C GLY A 62 -4.18 -9.95 7.60
N PRO A 63 -5.08 -10.48 6.75
CA PRO A 63 -6.47 -10.67 7.12
C PRO A 63 -6.62 -11.71 8.23
N THR A 64 -7.64 -11.55 9.06
CA THR A 64 -8.09 -12.60 9.97
C THR A 64 -8.72 -13.75 9.17
N PRO A 65 -8.89 -14.96 9.78
CA PRO A 65 -9.55 -16.06 9.13
C PRO A 65 -10.90 -15.65 8.54
N THR A 66 -11.19 -16.16 7.34
CA THR A 66 -12.40 -15.83 6.59
C THR A 66 -13.64 -16.47 7.23
N PRO A 67 -14.63 -15.68 7.67
CA PRO A 67 -15.88 -16.22 8.18
C PRO A 67 -16.72 -16.85 7.05
N PRO A 68 -17.63 -17.80 7.37
CA PRO A 68 -18.52 -18.35 6.37
C PRO A 68 -19.32 -17.29 5.62
N GLY A 69 -19.41 -17.42 4.29
CA GLY A 69 -20.18 -16.52 3.42
C GLY A 69 -19.57 -15.15 3.17
N ARG A 70 -18.35 -14.88 3.64
CA ARG A 70 -17.59 -13.65 3.33
C ARG A 70 -16.35 -13.94 2.50
N PRO A 71 -15.88 -13.02 1.65
CA PRO A 71 -14.66 -13.20 0.87
C PRO A 71 -13.39 -13.09 1.73
N VAL A 72 -13.46 -12.37 2.86
CA VAL A 72 -12.32 -12.10 3.74
C VAL A 72 -12.78 -11.84 5.17
N GLY A 73 -11.92 -12.10 6.14
CA GLY A 73 -12.08 -11.61 7.52
C GLY A 73 -11.71 -10.14 7.64
N SER A 74 -11.60 -9.62 8.87
CA SER A 74 -11.15 -8.24 9.07
C SER A 74 -9.76 -8.03 8.44
N ILE A 75 -9.60 -6.95 7.68
CA ILE A 75 -8.34 -6.62 6.99
C ILE A 75 -8.02 -5.14 7.18
N GLY A 76 -6.98 -4.84 7.96
CA GLY A 76 -6.55 -3.48 8.26
C GLY A 76 -5.06 -3.27 7.99
N PRO A 77 -4.63 -2.01 7.85
CA PRO A 77 -3.26 -1.69 7.52
C PRO A 77 -2.31 -1.99 8.69
N THR A 78 -1.14 -2.54 8.38
CA THR A 78 -0.02 -2.61 9.32
C THR A 78 0.87 -1.36 9.20
N THR A 79 1.73 -1.15 10.19
CA THR A 79 2.69 -0.04 10.19
C THR A 79 3.69 -0.18 9.03
N SER A 80 3.75 0.82 8.16
CA SER A 80 4.47 0.75 6.89
C SER A 80 5.99 0.79 7.03
N THR A 81 6.52 1.46 8.05
CA THR A 81 7.97 1.56 8.31
C THR A 81 8.66 0.19 8.47
N ARG A 82 7.92 -0.85 8.81
CA ARG A 82 8.44 -2.22 8.92
C ARG A 82 8.89 -2.78 7.57
N MET A 83 8.34 -2.30 6.45
CA MET A 83 8.68 -2.70 5.09
C MET A 83 9.66 -1.75 4.40
N ASP A 84 10.09 -0.67 5.07
CA ASP A 84 10.88 0.40 4.44
C ASP A 84 12.22 -0.10 3.88
N SER A 85 12.88 -1.05 4.53
CA SER A 85 14.14 -1.63 4.06
C SER A 85 14.01 -2.39 2.73
N SER A 86 12.82 -2.91 2.41
CA SER A 86 12.56 -3.69 1.20
C SER A 86 11.91 -2.86 0.10
N THR A 87 11.22 -1.77 0.46
CA THR A 87 10.40 -1.00 -0.46
C THR A 87 11.18 -0.44 -1.66
N PRO A 88 12.38 0.16 -1.52
CA PRO A 88 13.11 0.70 -2.67
C PRO A 88 13.38 -0.34 -3.77
N ALA A 89 13.74 -1.57 -3.38
CA ALA A 89 13.97 -2.65 -4.34
C ALA A 89 12.69 -3.06 -5.07
N LEU A 90 11.53 -3.09 -4.39
CA LEU A 90 10.25 -3.42 -5.01
C LEU A 90 9.78 -2.30 -5.97
N LEU A 91 10.03 -1.03 -5.64
CA LEU A 91 9.78 0.11 -6.53
C LEU A 91 10.61 0.01 -7.81
N GLN A 92 11.89 -0.34 -7.69
CA GLN A 92 12.77 -0.60 -8.84
C GLN A 92 12.23 -1.73 -9.74
N HIS A 93 11.52 -2.72 -9.17
CA HIS A 93 10.85 -3.79 -9.90
C HIS A 93 9.45 -3.43 -10.40
N GLY A 94 9.09 -2.15 -10.38
CA GLY A 94 7.87 -1.64 -11.01
C GLY A 94 6.65 -1.50 -10.10
N LEU A 95 6.79 -1.73 -8.78
CA LEU A 95 5.71 -1.45 -7.83
C LEU A 95 5.33 0.03 -7.92
N ARG A 96 4.02 0.33 -8.02
CA ARG A 96 3.52 1.71 -8.17
C ARG A 96 2.71 2.21 -6.99
N GLY A 97 2.22 1.32 -6.14
CA GLY A 97 1.42 1.75 -4.99
C GLY A 97 1.64 0.90 -3.76
N MET A 98 1.49 1.53 -2.61
CA MET A 98 1.57 0.87 -1.30
C MET A 98 0.42 1.35 -0.45
N ILE A 99 -0.23 0.45 0.29
CA ILE A 99 -1.30 0.79 1.24
C ILE A 99 -0.85 0.36 2.64
N GLY A 100 -0.87 1.28 3.59
CA GLY A 100 -0.48 0.99 4.96
C GLY A 100 -0.92 2.07 5.94
N LYS A 101 -0.23 2.19 7.08
CA LYS A 101 -0.42 3.28 8.05
C LYS A 101 0.90 3.81 8.58
N GLY A 102 0.89 5.04 9.09
CA GLY A 102 2.10 5.74 9.56
C GLY A 102 2.90 6.35 8.40
N SER A 103 4.00 7.01 8.75
CA SER A 103 4.89 7.66 7.79
C SER A 103 5.81 6.68 7.08
N ARG A 104 6.57 7.18 6.11
CA ARG A 104 7.64 6.45 5.43
C ARG A 104 9.01 7.05 5.75
N SER A 105 10.06 6.25 5.66
CA SER A 105 11.42 6.72 5.84
C SER A 105 11.88 7.64 4.68
N PRO A 106 12.88 8.52 4.91
CA PRO A 106 13.46 9.34 3.84
C PRO A 106 13.95 8.53 2.64
N ALA A 107 14.48 7.33 2.88
CA ALA A 107 14.95 6.43 1.82
C ALA A 107 13.80 5.96 0.90
N VAL A 108 12.64 5.65 1.47
CA VAL A 108 11.45 5.30 0.69
C VAL A 108 10.92 6.51 -0.06
N MET A 109 10.88 7.68 0.58
CA MET A 109 10.46 8.93 -0.08
C MET A 109 11.34 9.26 -1.28
N ALA A 110 12.65 9.11 -1.16
CA ALA A 110 13.59 9.31 -2.28
C ALA A 110 13.36 8.27 -3.40
N ALA A 111 13.17 6.99 -3.04
CA ALA A 111 12.91 5.95 -4.01
C ALA A 111 11.56 6.13 -4.77
N MET A 112 10.54 6.69 -4.11
CA MET A 112 9.26 7.02 -4.75
C MET A 112 9.36 8.15 -5.77
N GLN A 113 10.35 9.04 -5.63
CA GLN A 113 10.64 10.09 -6.62
C GLN A 113 11.43 9.52 -7.81
N GLU A 114 12.39 8.62 -7.55
CA GLU A 114 13.21 7.97 -8.59
C GLU A 114 12.38 6.98 -9.42
N TYR A 115 11.54 6.19 -8.76
CA TYR A 115 10.61 5.22 -9.36
C TYR A 115 9.18 5.66 -9.03
N PRO A 116 8.54 6.51 -9.87
CA PRO A 116 7.28 7.14 -9.53
C PRO A 116 6.26 6.17 -8.92
N ALA A 117 5.94 6.39 -7.65
CA ALA A 117 5.03 5.58 -6.87
C ALA A 117 4.23 6.43 -5.88
N VAL A 118 3.14 5.87 -5.37
CA VAL A 118 2.26 6.54 -4.40
C VAL A 118 2.13 5.68 -3.14
N TYR A 119 2.15 6.33 -1.99
CA TYR A 119 1.81 5.69 -0.72
C TYR A 119 0.45 6.18 -0.23
N PHE A 120 -0.45 5.23 -0.06
CA PHE A 120 -1.78 5.47 0.47
C PHE A 120 -1.85 5.11 1.96
N ALA A 121 -2.39 6.01 2.76
CA ALA A 121 -2.78 5.69 4.13
C ALA A 121 -4.20 5.12 4.15
N ALA A 122 -4.34 3.99 4.85
CA ALA A 122 -5.62 3.44 5.26
C ALA A 122 -5.85 3.69 6.75
N VAL A 123 -7.11 3.85 7.16
CA VAL A 123 -7.44 4.20 8.55
C VAL A 123 -7.23 2.98 9.46
N GLY A 124 -6.39 3.15 10.48
CA GLY A 124 -6.22 2.15 11.53
C GLY A 124 -7.50 1.99 12.37
N GLY A 125 -7.81 0.77 12.79
CA GLY A 125 -9.03 0.46 13.54
C GLY A 125 -10.28 0.19 12.69
N ALA A 126 -10.27 0.51 11.40
CA ALA A 126 -11.40 0.34 10.49
C ALA A 126 -11.36 -1.00 9.70
N ALA A 127 -10.66 -2.03 10.21
CA ALA A 127 -10.40 -3.28 9.49
C ALA A 127 -11.67 -4.03 9.05
N ALA A 128 -12.76 -3.94 9.81
CA ALA A 128 -14.04 -4.54 9.45
C ALA A 128 -14.70 -3.79 8.29
N LEU A 129 -14.66 -2.45 8.29
CA LEU A 129 -15.19 -1.62 7.20
C LEU A 129 -14.36 -1.80 5.92
N MET A 130 -13.03 -1.91 6.05
CA MET A 130 -12.16 -2.19 4.89
C MET A 130 -12.44 -3.54 4.26
N ALA A 131 -12.83 -4.55 5.07
CA ALA A 131 -13.22 -5.85 4.57
C ALA A 131 -14.46 -5.81 3.68
N GLU A 132 -15.39 -4.88 3.88
CA GLU A 132 -16.58 -4.69 3.03
C GLU A 132 -16.20 -4.23 1.60
N CYS A 133 -15.01 -3.65 1.44
CA CYS A 133 -14.50 -3.25 0.13
C CYS A 133 -13.81 -4.40 -0.62
N VAL A 134 -13.61 -5.57 0.01
CA VAL A 134 -12.98 -6.74 -0.61
C VAL A 134 -14.06 -7.64 -1.20
N THR A 135 -13.98 -7.88 -2.50
CA THR A 135 -14.95 -8.73 -3.22
C THR A 135 -14.45 -10.15 -3.45
N SER A 136 -13.14 -10.36 -3.46
CA SER A 136 -12.51 -11.68 -3.54
C SER A 136 -11.13 -11.71 -2.90
N LEU A 137 -10.73 -12.91 -2.45
CA LEU A 137 -9.40 -13.19 -1.92
C LEU A 137 -8.92 -14.54 -2.43
N GLU A 138 -7.68 -14.61 -2.88
CA GLU A 138 -6.99 -15.82 -3.32
C GLU A 138 -5.56 -15.83 -2.77
N VAL A 139 -5.11 -16.94 -2.19
CA VAL A 139 -3.70 -17.13 -1.80
C VAL A 139 -2.89 -17.45 -3.04
N ILE A 140 -1.87 -16.63 -3.33
CA ILE A 140 -1.01 -16.78 -4.51
C ILE A 140 0.22 -17.62 -4.21
N CYS A 141 0.87 -17.34 -3.08
CA CYS A 141 2.05 -18.10 -2.67
C CYS A 141 2.32 -17.98 -1.17
N TRP A 142 3.21 -18.87 -0.69
CA TRP A 142 3.70 -18.91 0.68
C TRP A 142 2.59 -19.08 1.71
N ASP A 143 1.70 -20.03 1.45
CA ASP A 143 0.56 -20.36 2.33
C ASP A 143 1.04 -20.70 3.77
N ASP A 144 2.23 -21.24 3.91
CA ASP A 144 2.91 -21.48 5.19
C ASP A 144 3.10 -20.25 6.06
N LEU A 145 3.05 -19.03 5.48
CA LEU A 145 3.08 -17.78 6.22
C LEU A 145 1.72 -17.36 6.80
N GLY A 146 0.66 -18.12 6.52
CA GLY A 146 -0.68 -17.84 7.04
C GLY A 146 -1.19 -16.44 6.72
N PRO A 147 -1.48 -15.57 7.72
CA PRO A 147 -1.93 -14.21 7.46
C PRO A 147 -0.95 -13.36 6.64
N GLU A 148 0.35 -13.66 6.68
CA GLU A 148 1.41 -12.95 5.96
C GLU A 148 1.72 -13.51 4.56
N SER A 149 1.04 -14.58 4.12
CA SER A 149 1.15 -15.08 2.76
C SER A 149 0.75 -14.01 1.74
N VAL A 150 1.30 -14.08 0.53
CA VAL A 150 0.88 -13.19 -0.56
C VAL A 150 -0.50 -13.61 -1.04
N LYS A 151 -1.44 -12.71 -0.94
CA LYS A 151 -2.81 -12.88 -1.40
C LYS A 151 -3.15 -11.86 -2.46
N ARG A 152 -3.95 -12.28 -3.41
CA ARG A 152 -4.57 -11.42 -4.42
C ARG A 152 -5.96 -11.04 -3.92
N LEU A 153 -6.22 -9.75 -3.79
CA LEU A 153 -7.52 -9.19 -3.44
C LEU A 153 -8.11 -8.48 -4.64
N THR A 154 -9.42 -8.57 -4.81
CA THR A 154 -10.16 -7.63 -5.64
C THR A 154 -10.88 -6.63 -4.74
N LEU A 155 -10.60 -5.36 -4.96
CA LEU A 155 -11.18 -4.24 -4.20
C LEU A 155 -12.28 -3.53 -5.00
N LYS A 156 -13.25 -2.99 -4.28
CA LYS A 156 -14.26 -2.08 -4.80
C LYS A 156 -14.34 -0.85 -3.90
N ASP A 157 -14.00 0.31 -4.46
CA ASP A 157 -14.14 1.64 -3.85
C ASP A 157 -13.52 1.73 -2.43
N LEU A 158 -12.34 1.13 -2.19
CA LEU A 158 -11.63 1.25 -0.92
C LEU A 158 -11.22 2.71 -0.68
N PRO A 159 -11.71 3.37 0.40
CA PRO A 159 -11.36 4.75 0.69
C PRO A 159 -9.95 4.86 1.27
N LEU A 160 -9.12 5.70 0.66
CA LEU A 160 -7.73 5.92 1.02
C LEU A 160 -7.38 7.40 0.95
N VAL A 161 -6.32 7.79 1.64
CA VAL A 161 -5.69 9.11 1.52
C VAL A 161 -4.32 8.94 0.89
N VAL A 162 -3.96 9.77 -0.07
CA VAL A 162 -2.59 9.88 -0.58
C VAL A 162 -1.72 10.45 0.55
N ALA A 163 -1.00 9.59 1.23
CA ALA A 163 -0.15 9.97 2.35
C ALA A 163 1.21 10.48 1.91
N ALA A 164 1.75 9.93 0.81
CA ALA A 164 2.95 10.48 0.18
C ALA A 164 2.85 10.31 -1.34
N ASP A 165 3.31 11.31 -2.07
CA ASP A 165 3.33 11.35 -3.53
C ASP A 165 4.74 11.20 -4.11
N CYS A 166 4.83 11.06 -5.44
CA CYS A 166 6.10 10.92 -6.15
C CYS A 166 6.88 12.24 -6.29
N TYR A 167 6.40 13.32 -5.71
CA TYR A 167 7.07 14.62 -5.68
C TYR A 167 7.78 14.87 -4.35
N GLY A 168 7.70 13.90 -3.42
CA GLY A 168 8.33 13.99 -2.10
C GLY A 168 7.47 14.71 -1.06
N GLN A 169 6.19 14.98 -1.35
CA GLN A 169 5.28 15.56 -0.38
C GLN A 169 4.71 14.46 0.53
N ASP A 170 4.53 14.80 1.79
CA ASP A 170 4.00 13.93 2.85
C ASP A 170 2.85 14.65 3.56
N ALA A 171 1.67 14.07 3.52
CA ALA A 171 0.45 14.62 4.12
C ALA A 171 0.57 14.83 5.64
N PHE A 172 1.33 14.00 6.35
CA PHE A 172 1.55 14.16 7.79
C PHE A 172 2.35 15.43 8.09
N THR A 173 3.44 15.65 7.34
CA THR A 173 4.27 16.86 7.46
C THR A 173 3.51 18.11 7.04
N LEU A 174 2.77 18.04 5.93
CA LEU A 174 1.93 19.16 5.46
C LEU A 174 0.87 19.54 6.47
N GLY A 175 0.18 18.55 7.06
CA GLY A 175 -0.84 18.80 8.07
C GLY A 175 -0.28 19.43 9.36
N GLN A 176 0.89 18.98 9.82
CA GLN A 176 1.58 19.57 10.97
C GLN A 176 1.97 21.03 10.71
N LYS A 177 2.54 21.30 9.53
CA LYS A 177 2.94 22.65 9.13
C LYS A 177 1.74 23.60 9.08
N ALA A 178 0.67 23.22 8.41
CA ALA A 178 -0.55 24.02 8.33
C ALA A 178 -1.17 24.33 9.71
N TYR A 179 -1.14 23.37 10.63
CA TYR A 179 -1.62 23.57 11.99
C TYR A 179 -0.77 24.60 12.77
N LEU A 180 0.57 24.50 12.66
CA LEU A 180 1.47 25.44 13.36
C LEU A 180 1.40 26.85 12.79
N GLU A 181 1.24 27.00 11.48
CA GLU A 181 1.05 28.30 10.83
C GLU A 181 -0.25 28.96 11.26
N GLY A 182 -1.37 28.23 11.32
CA GLY A 182 -2.66 28.73 11.78
C GLY A 182 -2.70 29.11 13.26
N GLN A 183 -1.81 28.56 14.10
CA GLN A 183 -1.69 28.98 15.51
C GLN A 183 -0.91 30.30 15.67
N ASN A 184 -0.06 30.67 14.73
CA ASN A 184 0.70 31.92 14.79
C ASN A 184 -0.12 33.13 14.30
N GLU A 185 -1.27 32.90 13.69
CA GLU A 185 -2.19 33.94 13.19
C GLU A 185 -3.39 34.22 14.15
N ALA A 186 -3.51 33.46 15.25
CA ALA A 186 -4.57 33.58 16.26
C ALA A 186 -4.05 34.22 17.56
#